data_f89dfa09c747c28bde5a04b9c62c7dd4
#
_entry.id   f89dfa09c747c28bde5a04b9c62c7dd4
#
_cell.length_a   1.000
_cell.length_b   1.000
_cell.length_c   1.000
_cell.angle_alpha   90.00
_cell.angle_beta   90.00
_cell.angle_gamma   90.00
#
_symmetry.space_group_name_H-M   'P 1'
#
loop_
_entity.id
_entity.type
_entity.pdbx_description
1 polymer ?
#
loop_
_entity_poly.entity_id
_entity_poly.type
_entity_poly.pdbx_seq_one_letter_code
_entity_poly.pdbx_strand_id
1 'polypeptide(L)'
;MGLVAGKKALVLGLANERSLAYVIAQFLVAEGASLAVTYQGTALEERVRRLGETLNDPLAVPCDVGDDTSIDRMFEVVGKEMGGIDLLVHAIAYAEKEDLVGPYYTVSRRGFHTALDIGAYSFTAVARGAVPLMEAQGGGAMVTLTYFGAEKVIQHYNIMGVTKAALEASVRYLANDLGPKNIRVNALSAGPIKTLSAKGVSDFNSMLLHSREKAPLQRNITPDDVGRAGLFLLSDLSSGITGETLHVDCGYNIVGM
;
A
#
# COMPACT_ATOMS: atom_id res chain seq x y z
N MET A 1 26.38 -3.20 2.94
CA MET A 1 25.43 -2.37 3.68
C MET A 1 24.10 -2.49 2.95
N GLY A 2 22.98 -2.77 3.63
CA GLY A 2 21.68 -2.95 2.95
C GLY A 2 21.15 -1.65 2.34
N LEU A 3 20.29 -1.75 1.34
CA LEU A 3 19.77 -0.60 0.57
C LEU A 3 19.01 0.43 1.43
N VAL A 4 18.47 -0.01 2.57
CA VAL A 4 17.73 0.84 3.52
C VAL A 4 18.25 0.68 4.96
N ALA A 5 19.56 0.35 5.09
CA ALA A 5 20.19 0.15 6.40
C ALA A 5 20.08 1.39 7.28
N GLY A 6 19.59 1.19 8.51
CA GLY A 6 19.37 2.25 9.50
C GLY A 6 18.14 3.12 9.25
N LYS A 7 17.39 2.90 8.16
CA LYS A 7 16.13 3.59 7.88
C LYS A 7 15.00 3.11 8.78
N LYS A 8 14.07 3.99 9.08
CA LYS A 8 12.89 3.78 9.92
C LYS A 8 11.65 3.73 9.04
N ALA A 9 10.99 2.57 8.97
CA ALA A 9 9.82 2.38 8.10
C ALA A 9 8.53 2.21 8.90
N LEU A 10 7.48 2.91 8.52
CA LEU A 10 6.11 2.69 8.97
C LEU A 10 5.33 1.92 7.91
N VAL A 11 4.78 0.76 8.27
CA VAL A 11 4.06 -0.11 7.34
C VAL A 11 2.62 -0.32 7.81
N LEU A 12 1.66 0.14 7.01
CA LEU A 12 0.22 -0.03 7.25
C LEU A 12 -0.35 -1.11 6.32
N GLY A 13 -1.25 -1.96 6.87
CA GLY A 13 -1.97 -2.97 6.08
C GLY A 13 -1.46 -4.41 6.25
N LEU A 14 -0.73 -4.70 7.33
CA LEU A 14 -0.39 -6.08 7.69
C LEU A 14 -1.65 -6.79 8.21
N ALA A 15 -2.16 -7.77 7.46
CA ALA A 15 -3.29 -8.58 7.88
C ALA A 15 -2.94 -10.08 8.03
N ASN A 16 -2.01 -10.58 7.26
CA ASN A 16 -1.47 -11.95 7.31
C ASN A 16 -0.21 -12.06 6.43
N GLU A 17 0.39 -13.26 6.38
CA GLU A 17 1.61 -13.59 5.60
C GLU A 17 1.46 -13.40 4.07
N ARG A 18 0.22 -13.28 3.59
CA ARG A 18 -0.09 -13.03 2.16
C ARG A 18 -0.33 -11.57 1.84
N SER A 19 -0.29 -10.69 2.85
CA SER A 19 -0.41 -9.25 2.64
C SER A 19 0.81 -8.73 1.89
N LEU A 20 0.60 -7.90 0.86
CA LEU A 20 1.71 -7.27 0.14
C LEU A 20 2.52 -6.35 1.06
N ALA A 21 1.86 -5.71 2.04
CA ALA A 21 2.55 -4.96 3.10
C ALA A 21 3.55 -5.81 3.87
N TYR A 22 3.18 -7.06 4.22
CA TYR A 22 4.06 -7.98 4.93
C TYR A 22 5.29 -8.34 4.08
N VAL A 23 5.09 -8.64 2.80
CA VAL A 23 6.21 -8.97 1.90
C VAL A 23 7.15 -7.77 1.73
N ILE A 24 6.62 -6.57 1.52
CA ILE A 24 7.45 -5.36 1.46
C ILE A 24 8.23 -5.17 2.77
N ALA A 25 7.56 -5.36 3.93
CA ALA A 25 8.21 -5.29 5.24
C ALA A 25 9.38 -6.28 5.38
N GLN A 26 9.22 -7.53 4.90
CA GLN A 26 10.31 -8.52 4.91
C GLN A 26 11.53 -8.04 4.11
N PHE A 27 11.33 -7.48 2.91
CA PHE A 27 12.42 -6.93 2.11
C PHE A 27 13.10 -5.72 2.79
N LEU A 28 12.32 -4.84 3.44
CA LEU A 28 12.87 -3.71 4.19
C LEU A 28 13.73 -4.16 5.36
N VAL A 29 13.27 -5.15 6.14
CA VAL A 29 14.04 -5.73 7.25
C VAL A 29 15.31 -6.41 6.75
N ALA A 30 15.22 -7.22 5.69
CA ALA A 30 16.37 -7.91 5.11
C ALA A 30 17.47 -6.92 4.65
N GLU A 31 17.07 -5.71 4.26
CA GLU A 31 17.95 -4.62 3.82
C GLU A 31 18.29 -3.62 4.95
N GLY A 32 17.96 -3.95 6.20
CA GLY A 32 18.45 -3.29 7.40
C GLY A 32 17.59 -2.13 7.94
N ALA A 33 16.31 -2.04 7.53
CA ALA A 33 15.37 -1.09 8.13
C ALA A 33 14.84 -1.60 9.48
N SER A 34 14.55 -0.66 10.39
CA SER A 34 13.71 -0.88 11.56
C SER A 34 12.25 -0.55 11.25
N LEU A 35 11.29 -1.30 11.82
CA LEU A 35 9.88 -1.17 11.45
C LEU A 35 8.99 -0.72 12.61
N ALA A 36 8.01 0.13 12.29
CA ALA A 36 6.71 0.17 12.96
C ALA A 36 5.65 -0.44 12.03
N VAL A 37 4.71 -1.19 12.60
CA VAL A 37 3.60 -1.81 11.86
C VAL A 37 2.29 -1.48 12.54
N THR A 38 1.20 -1.35 11.77
CA THR A 38 -0.10 -1.01 12.35
C THR A 38 -1.08 -2.18 12.30
N TYR A 39 -2.04 -2.15 13.23
CA TYR A 39 -3.19 -3.05 13.27
C TYR A 39 -4.47 -2.30 13.63
N GLN A 40 -5.62 -2.78 13.15
CA GLN A 40 -6.94 -2.24 13.49
C GLN A 40 -7.67 -3.21 14.41
N GLY A 41 -7.94 -2.77 15.65
CA GLY A 41 -8.67 -3.54 16.64
C GLY A 41 -7.93 -4.75 17.20
N THR A 42 -8.41 -5.27 18.32
CA THR A 42 -7.77 -6.35 19.08
C THR A 42 -7.69 -7.69 18.32
N ALA A 43 -8.63 -7.93 17.40
CA ALA A 43 -8.63 -9.16 16.61
C ALA A 43 -7.42 -9.31 15.67
N LEU A 44 -6.85 -8.18 15.21
CA LEU A 44 -5.64 -8.17 14.37
C LEU A 44 -4.36 -8.01 15.18
N GLU A 45 -4.42 -7.49 16.41
CA GLU A 45 -3.25 -7.24 17.24
C GLU A 45 -2.39 -8.50 17.43
N GLU A 46 -2.98 -9.57 17.95
CA GLU A 46 -2.25 -10.83 18.21
C GLU A 46 -1.62 -11.38 16.94
N ARG A 47 -2.34 -11.29 15.82
CA ARG A 47 -1.84 -11.76 14.52
C ARG A 47 -0.67 -10.91 14.03
N VAL A 48 -0.78 -9.58 14.11
CA VAL A 48 0.28 -8.67 13.67
C VAL A 48 1.52 -8.81 14.55
N ARG A 49 1.36 -8.99 15.88
CA ARG A 49 2.50 -9.27 16.79
C ARG A 49 3.20 -10.56 16.41
N ARG A 50 2.45 -11.65 16.13
CA ARG A 50 3.04 -12.93 15.69
C ARG A 50 3.78 -12.80 14.35
N LEU A 51 3.25 -12.03 13.39
CA LEU A 51 3.96 -11.73 12.14
C LEU A 51 5.24 -10.92 12.42
N GLY A 52 5.21 -10.07 13.44
CA GLY A 52 6.34 -9.27 13.87
C GLY A 52 7.55 -10.10 14.29
N GLU A 53 7.36 -11.31 14.87
CA GLU A 53 8.46 -12.22 15.23
C GLU A 53 9.39 -12.53 14.03
N THR A 54 8.85 -12.52 12.82
CA THR A 54 9.61 -12.72 11.56
C THR A 54 10.12 -11.42 10.92
N LEU A 55 9.83 -10.28 11.53
CA LEU A 55 10.17 -8.93 11.07
C LEU A 55 11.10 -8.19 12.08
N ASN A 56 11.88 -8.93 12.87
CA ASN A 56 12.73 -8.40 13.93
C ASN A 56 11.98 -7.59 14.99
N ASP A 57 10.84 -8.10 15.44
CA ASP A 57 10.00 -7.54 16.50
C ASP A 57 9.70 -6.04 16.33
N PRO A 58 8.97 -5.64 15.29
CA PRO A 58 8.66 -4.25 15.01
C PRO A 58 7.79 -3.62 16.10
N LEU A 59 7.83 -2.30 16.22
CA LEU A 59 6.88 -1.54 17.01
C LEU A 59 5.46 -1.74 16.46
N ALA A 60 4.60 -2.46 17.17
CA ALA A 60 3.20 -2.67 16.77
C ALA A 60 2.29 -1.60 17.39
N VAL A 61 1.59 -0.82 16.57
CA VAL A 61 0.77 0.33 16.99
C VAL A 61 -0.67 0.19 16.49
N PRO A 62 -1.69 0.40 17.34
CA PRO A 62 -3.08 0.43 16.87
C PRO A 62 -3.31 1.65 15.98
N CYS A 63 -4.03 1.46 14.86
CA CYS A 63 -4.46 2.54 13.99
C CYS A 63 -5.72 2.15 13.20
N ASP A 64 -6.76 2.95 13.35
CA ASP A 64 -7.90 3.00 12.45
C ASP A 64 -7.73 4.20 11.53
N VAL A 65 -7.54 3.96 10.25
CA VAL A 65 -7.32 5.02 9.25
C VAL A 65 -8.59 5.79 8.88
N GLY A 66 -9.75 5.35 9.34
CA GLY A 66 -11.01 6.07 9.26
C GLY A 66 -11.24 7.06 10.41
N ASP A 67 -10.28 7.20 11.33
CA ASP A 67 -10.34 8.11 12.48
C ASP A 67 -9.05 8.93 12.59
N ASP A 68 -9.16 10.22 12.32
CA ASP A 68 -8.02 11.16 12.40
C ASP A 68 -7.37 11.13 13.79
N THR A 69 -8.15 10.99 14.88
CA THR A 69 -7.61 10.90 16.24
C THR A 69 -6.75 9.63 16.43
N SER A 70 -7.15 8.53 15.80
CA SER A 70 -6.39 7.28 15.81
C SER A 70 -5.08 7.42 15.04
N ILE A 71 -5.12 8.10 13.89
CA ILE A 71 -3.93 8.41 13.08
C ILE A 71 -2.95 9.29 13.90
N ASP A 72 -3.45 10.35 14.53
CA ASP A 72 -2.61 11.27 15.32
C ASP A 72 -1.92 10.52 16.47
N ARG A 73 -2.66 9.70 17.23
CA ARG A 73 -2.09 8.87 18.31
C ARG A 73 -1.03 7.89 17.82
N MET A 74 -1.26 7.27 16.65
CA MET A 74 -0.25 6.39 16.04
C MET A 74 1.06 7.15 15.78
N PHE A 75 0.98 8.36 15.20
CA PHE A 75 2.17 9.17 14.94
C PHE A 75 2.85 9.70 16.21
N GLU A 76 2.10 10.01 17.26
CA GLU A 76 2.67 10.34 18.57
C GLU A 76 3.52 9.18 19.12
N VAL A 77 2.99 7.95 19.07
CA VAL A 77 3.72 6.75 19.52
C VAL A 77 4.94 6.49 18.66
N VAL A 78 4.78 6.48 17.33
CA VAL A 78 5.88 6.23 16.38
C VAL A 78 6.96 7.29 16.52
N GLY A 79 6.60 8.57 16.63
CA GLY A 79 7.53 9.67 16.81
C GLY A 79 8.33 9.54 18.12
N LYS A 80 7.66 9.17 19.21
CA LYS A 80 8.30 8.97 20.52
C LYS A 80 9.24 7.77 20.53
N GLU A 81 8.81 6.61 20.03
CA GLU A 81 9.55 5.35 20.14
C GLU A 81 10.64 5.20 19.08
N MET A 82 10.39 5.68 17.85
CA MET A 82 11.33 5.58 16.74
C MET A 82 12.13 6.88 16.51
N GLY A 83 11.65 8.02 17.00
CA GLY A 83 12.31 9.33 16.81
C GLY A 83 12.26 9.87 15.38
N GLY A 84 11.41 9.30 14.50
CA GLY A 84 11.23 9.74 13.11
C GLY A 84 10.85 8.62 12.19
N ILE A 85 10.57 8.95 10.92
CA ILE A 85 10.23 8.02 9.84
C ILE A 85 11.00 8.44 8.59
N ASP A 86 11.62 7.48 7.89
CA ASP A 86 12.23 7.66 6.58
C ASP A 86 11.34 7.10 5.47
N LEU A 87 10.64 6.00 5.73
CA LEU A 87 9.90 5.22 4.75
C LEU A 87 8.46 4.97 5.21
N LEU A 88 7.51 5.09 4.28
CA LEU A 88 6.10 4.82 4.55
C LEU A 88 5.53 3.85 3.51
N VAL A 89 4.91 2.77 3.96
CA VAL A 89 4.13 1.84 3.13
C VAL A 89 2.66 1.90 3.54
N HIS A 90 1.81 2.33 2.59
CA HIS A 90 0.36 2.34 2.76
C HIS A 90 -0.28 1.25 1.88
N ALA A 91 -0.74 0.17 2.50
CA ALA A 91 -1.33 -0.97 1.80
C ALA A 91 -2.74 -1.28 2.33
N ILE A 92 -3.56 -0.24 2.43
CA ILE A 92 -4.92 -0.31 2.97
C ILE A 92 -5.94 -0.12 1.85
N ALA A 93 -7.01 -0.91 1.90
CA ALA A 93 -8.17 -0.76 1.06
C ALA A 93 -9.34 -1.51 1.69
N TYR A 94 -10.54 -0.96 1.55
CA TYR A 94 -11.77 -1.57 2.00
C TYR A 94 -12.93 -1.19 1.06
N ALA A 95 -13.84 -2.12 0.83
CA ALA A 95 -15.14 -1.87 0.24
C ALA A 95 -16.16 -2.86 0.83
N GLU A 96 -17.40 -2.42 0.94
CA GLU A 96 -18.52 -3.29 1.30
C GLU A 96 -18.71 -4.35 0.22
N LYS A 97 -18.96 -5.61 0.61
CA LYS A 97 -19.10 -6.72 -0.34
C LYS A 97 -20.23 -6.50 -1.34
N GLU A 98 -21.32 -5.91 -0.88
CA GLU A 98 -22.51 -5.60 -1.67
C GLU A 98 -22.18 -4.64 -2.82
N ASP A 99 -21.24 -3.71 -2.61
CA ASP A 99 -20.82 -2.71 -3.59
C ASP A 99 -19.74 -3.23 -4.57
N LEU A 100 -19.26 -4.46 -4.38
CA LEU A 100 -18.39 -5.16 -5.33
C LEU A 100 -19.17 -6.07 -6.31
N VAL A 101 -20.45 -6.28 -6.05
CA VAL A 101 -21.31 -7.20 -6.82
C VAL A 101 -22.29 -6.40 -7.68
N GLY A 102 -22.57 -6.89 -8.89
CA GLY A 102 -23.53 -6.29 -9.81
C GLY A 102 -22.96 -5.11 -10.61
N PRO A 103 -23.84 -4.34 -11.29
CA PRO A 103 -23.42 -3.21 -12.11
C PRO A 103 -22.91 -2.05 -11.25
N TYR A 104 -21.85 -1.38 -11.69
CA TYR A 104 -21.24 -0.26 -10.96
C TYR A 104 -22.24 0.86 -10.58
N TYR A 105 -23.21 1.17 -11.43
CA TYR A 105 -24.18 2.24 -11.17
C TYR A 105 -25.11 1.97 -9.98
N THR A 106 -25.10 0.75 -9.44
CA THR A 106 -25.88 0.39 -8.25
C THR A 106 -25.12 0.54 -6.93
N VAL A 107 -23.86 0.98 -7.00
CA VAL A 107 -23.02 1.23 -5.81
C VAL A 107 -23.74 2.20 -4.87
N SER A 108 -23.82 1.84 -3.60
CA SER A 108 -24.49 2.66 -2.60
C SER A 108 -23.67 3.92 -2.28
N ARG A 109 -24.38 5.02 -1.93
CA ARG A 109 -23.72 6.26 -1.48
C ARG A 109 -22.80 6.00 -0.28
N ARG A 110 -23.27 5.19 0.68
CA ARG A 110 -22.47 4.83 1.86
C ARG A 110 -21.22 4.06 1.47
N GLY A 111 -21.34 3.00 0.68
CA GLY A 111 -20.19 2.20 0.23
C GLY A 111 -19.21 3.01 -0.62
N PHE A 112 -19.71 3.92 -1.47
CA PHE A 112 -18.87 4.87 -2.21
C PHE A 112 -18.04 5.74 -1.25
N HIS A 113 -18.66 6.35 -0.23
CA HIS A 113 -17.94 7.17 0.76
C HIS A 113 -16.92 6.34 1.53
N THR A 114 -17.32 5.17 2.06
CA THR A 114 -16.43 4.29 2.84
C THR A 114 -15.22 3.82 2.02
N ALA A 115 -15.44 3.42 0.76
CA ALA A 115 -14.35 2.94 -0.08
C ALA A 115 -13.34 4.06 -0.40
N LEU A 116 -13.81 5.26 -0.73
CA LEU A 116 -12.95 6.42 -0.98
C LEU A 116 -12.22 6.89 0.28
N ASP A 117 -12.91 6.93 1.42
CA ASP A 117 -12.35 7.35 2.69
C ASP A 117 -11.19 6.41 3.10
N ILE A 118 -11.49 5.11 3.20
CA ILE A 118 -10.49 4.11 3.64
C ILE A 118 -9.45 3.80 2.56
N GLY A 119 -9.83 3.79 1.29
CA GLY A 119 -8.95 3.31 0.21
C GLY A 119 -8.15 4.40 -0.53
N ALA A 120 -8.53 5.68 -0.37
CA ALA A 120 -7.85 6.80 -1.03
C ALA A 120 -7.50 7.92 -0.05
N TYR A 121 -8.49 8.50 0.68
CA TYR A 121 -8.24 9.63 1.57
C TYR A 121 -7.31 9.24 2.73
N SER A 122 -7.42 8.04 3.26
CA SER A 122 -6.55 7.56 4.34
C SER A 122 -5.06 7.71 4.02
N PHE A 123 -4.65 7.53 2.75
CA PHE A 123 -3.26 7.77 2.34
C PHE A 123 -2.87 9.24 2.51
N THR A 124 -3.75 10.18 2.16
CA THR A 124 -3.52 11.62 2.36
C THR A 124 -3.45 11.97 3.84
N ALA A 125 -4.36 11.42 4.66
CA ALA A 125 -4.37 11.64 6.10
C ALA A 125 -3.10 11.10 6.78
N VAL A 126 -2.69 9.88 6.43
CA VAL A 126 -1.45 9.26 6.93
C VAL A 126 -0.21 10.04 6.45
N ALA A 127 -0.18 10.48 5.17
CA ALA A 127 0.93 11.31 4.67
C ALA A 127 1.05 12.61 5.46
N ARG A 128 -0.06 13.28 5.76
CA ARG A 128 -0.09 14.51 6.59
C ARG A 128 0.59 14.30 7.94
N GLY A 129 0.29 13.19 8.62
CA GLY A 129 0.92 12.87 9.91
C GLY A 129 2.39 12.43 9.79
N ALA A 130 2.78 11.80 8.69
CA ALA A 130 4.16 11.35 8.45
C ALA A 130 5.12 12.50 8.12
N VAL A 131 4.64 13.54 7.43
CA VAL A 131 5.48 14.65 6.92
C VAL A 131 6.38 15.28 7.99
N PRO A 132 5.92 15.69 9.19
CA PRO A 132 6.81 16.28 10.19
C PRO A 132 7.92 15.34 10.64
N LEU A 133 7.64 14.04 10.77
CA LEU A 133 8.60 13.03 11.18
C LEU A 133 9.63 12.71 10.07
N MET A 134 9.20 12.80 8.80
CA MET A 134 10.09 12.62 7.64
C MET A 134 10.96 13.84 7.39
N GLU A 135 10.42 15.06 7.53
CA GLU A 135 11.21 16.29 7.43
C GLU A 135 12.32 16.33 8.48
N ALA A 136 12.06 15.87 9.71
CA ALA A 136 13.06 15.75 10.77
C ALA A 136 14.20 14.76 10.44
N GLN A 137 13.99 13.82 9.52
CA GLN A 137 15.01 12.91 8.97
C GLN A 137 15.68 13.45 7.69
N GLY A 138 15.27 14.63 7.21
CA GLY A 138 15.79 15.24 5.97
C GLY A 138 15.08 14.79 4.70
N GLY A 139 13.93 14.17 4.81
CA GLY A 139 13.12 13.66 3.69
C GLY A 139 12.79 12.17 3.82
N GLY A 140 12.42 11.55 2.70
CA GLY A 140 12.10 10.12 2.70
C GLY A 140 11.32 9.64 1.47
N ALA A 141 10.68 8.47 1.59
CA ALA A 141 9.90 7.89 0.52
C ALA A 141 8.59 7.26 1.01
N MET A 142 7.51 7.48 0.28
CA MET A 142 6.20 6.89 0.52
C MET A 142 5.78 6.02 -0.67
N VAL A 143 5.23 4.85 -0.40
CA VAL A 143 4.63 3.97 -1.41
C VAL A 143 3.24 3.57 -0.98
N THR A 144 2.28 3.70 -1.91
CA THR A 144 0.94 3.10 -1.75
C THR A 144 0.70 2.00 -2.77
N LEU A 145 -0.23 1.08 -2.46
CA LEU A 145 -0.57 -0.02 -3.37
C LEU A 145 -1.84 0.29 -4.15
N THR A 146 -1.73 0.21 -5.47
CA THR A 146 -2.84 0.37 -6.40
C THR A 146 -3.02 -0.88 -7.28
N TYR A 147 -3.92 -0.81 -8.24
CA TYR A 147 -4.21 -1.88 -9.17
C TYR A 147 -4.68 -1.31 -10.52
N PHE A 148 -4.38 -2.01 -11.59
CA PHE A 148 -4.74 -1.65 -12.98
C PHE A 148 -6.23 -1.30 -13.19
N GLY A 149 -7.11 -1.73 -12.27
CA GLY A 149 -8.49 -1.29 -12.20
C GLY A 149 -8.70 0.22 -12.04
N ALA A 150 -7.66 0.99 -11.69
CA ALA A 150 -7.66 2.45 -11.72
C ALA A 150 -7.71 3.03 -13.13
N GLU A 151 -7.13 2.33 -14.09
CA GLU A 151 -6.98 2.77 -15.50
C GLU A 151 -7.96 2.10 -16.46
N LYS A 152 -8.29 0.84 -16.18
CA LYS A 152 -9.15 -0.01 -17.02
C LYS A 152 -10.26 -0.63 -16.20
N VAL A 153 -11.38 -0.86 -16.84
CA VAL A 153 -12.50 -1.58 -16.20
C VAL A 153 -12.10 -3.05 -15.99
N ILE A 154 -12.06 -3.45 -14.74
CA ILE A 154 -11.88 -4.83 -14.33
C ILE A 154 -13.21 -5.32 -13.76
N GLN A 155 -13.74 -6.42 -14.31
CA GLN A 155 -14.99 -7.00 -13.83
C GLN A 155 -14.89 -7.35 -12.34
N HIS A 156 -15.98 -7.13 -11.61
CA HIS A 156 -16.08 -7.37 -10.16
C HIS A 156 -15.14 -6.53 -9.28
N TYR A 157 -14.53 -5.49 -9.84
CA TYR A 157 -13.71 -4.55 -9.07
C TYR A 157 -14.47 -3.27 -8.71
N ASN A 158 -15.47 -2.90 -9.50
CA ASN A 158 -16.48 -1.84 -9.26
C ASN A 158 -15.91 -0.59 -8.57
N ILE A 159 -16.43 -0.25 -7.37
CA ILE A 159 -16.03 0.94 -6.61
C ILE A 159 -14.53 0.97 -6.30
N MET A 160 -13.88 -0.18 -6.17
CA MET A 160 -12.45 -0.23 -5.92
C MET A 160 -11.63 0.36 -7.07
N GLY A 161 -12.09 0.23 -8.33
CA GLY A 161 -11.44 0.87 -9.48
C GLY A 161 -11.44 2.39 -9.35
N VAL A 162 -12.59 2.97 -9.02
CA VAL A 162 -12.74 4.42 -8.78
C VAL A 162 -11.89 4.87 -7.60
N THR A 163 -11.88 4.08 -6.51
CA THR A 163 -11.05 4.35 -5.34
C THR A 163 -9.56 4.36 -5.69
N LYS A 164 -9.10 3.40 -6.49
CA LYS A 164 -7.69 3.34 -6.91
C LYS A 164 -7.31 4.48 -7.86
N ALA A 165 -8.22 4.91 -8.74
CA ALA A 165 -8.00 6.10 -9.57
C ALA A 165 -7.85 7.38 -8.72
N ALA A 166 -8.69 7.54 -7.69
CA ALA A 166 -8.56 8.64 -6.74
C ALA A 166 -7.25 8.58 -5.94
N LEU A 167 -6.82 7.37 -5.52
CA LEU A 167 -5.55 7.15 -4.84
C LEU A 167 -4.35 7.54 -5.71
N GLU A 168 -4.34 7.13 -6.99
CA GLU A 168 -3.26 7.50 -7.93
C GLU A 168 -3.23 9.01 -8.24
N ALA A 169 -4.39 9.65 -8.30
CA ALA A 169 -4.45 11.10 -8.37
C ALA A 169 -3.82 11.74 -7.11
N SER A 170 -4.15 11.24 -5.91
CA SER A 170 -3.59 11.73 -4.65
C SER A 170 -2.06 11.57 -4.59
N VAL A 171 -1.51 10.47 -5.14
CA VAL A 171 -0.05 10.26 -5.26
C VAL A 171 0.62 11.42 -6.00
N ARG A 172 0.05 11.85 -7.14
CA ARG A 172 0.60 12.95 -7.95
C ARG A 172 0.58 14.29 -7.21
N TYR A 173 -0.53 14.61 -6.53
CA TYR A 173 -0.64 15.84 -5.74
C TYR A 173 0.30 15.82 -4.53
N LEU A 174 0.36 14.71 -3.79
CA LEU A 174 1.29 14.56 -2.67
C LEU A 174 2.75 14.65 -3.14
N ALA A 175 3.10 14.05 -4.27
CA ALA A 175 4.44 14.11 -4.83
C ALA A 175 4.85 15.55 -5.19
N ASN A 176 3.93 16.33 -5.76
CA ASN A 176 4.16 17.76 -6.05
C ASN A 176 4.39 18.57 -4.77
N ASP A 177 3.55 18.40 -3.77
CA ASP A 177 3.57 19.18 -2.54
C ASP A 177 4.74 18.80 -1.61
N LEU A 178 5.16 17.52 -1.63
CA LEU A 178 6.17 16.98 -0.75
C LEU A 178 7.57 16.92 -1.38
N GLY A 179 7.67 17.07 -2.69
CA GLY A 179 8.96 17.15 -3.40
C GLY A 179 9.92 18.20 -2.86
N PRO A 180 9.48 19.45 -2.59
CA PRO A 180 10.33 20.48 -1.98
C PRO A 180 10.85 20.12 -0.57
N LYS A 181 10.23 19.13 0.10
CA LYS A 181 10.61 18.58 1.40
C LYS A 181 11.51 17.36 1.28
N ASN A 182 12.00 17.05 0.08
CA ASN A 182 12.79 15.85 -0.22
C ASN A 182 12.05 14.54 0.14
N ILE A 183 10.71 14.52 -0.04
CA ILE A 183 9.87 13.33 0.19
C ILE A 183 9.30 12.88 -1.15
N ARG A 184 9.63 11.66 -1.57
CA ARG A 184 9.12 11.02 -2.79
C ARG A 184 7.84 10.26 -2.48
N VAL A 185 6.86 10.32 -3.37
CA VAL A 185 5.57 9.63 -3.21
C VAL A 185 5.25 8.89 -4.50
N ASN A 186 5.11 7.57 -4.44
CA ASN A 186 4.82 6.74 -5.61
C ASN A 186 3.72 5.70 -5.31
N ALA A 187 3.09 5.19 -6.35
CA ALA A 187 2.19 4.05 -6.29
C ALA A 187 2.85 2.81 -6.91
N LEU A 188 2.51 1.64 -6.39
CA LEU A 188 2.88 0.35 -6.95
C LEU A 188 1.61 -0.37 -7.39
N SER A 189 1.42 -0.53 -8.70
CA SER A 189 0.30 -1.24 -9.31
C SER A 189 0.68 -2.72 -9.45
N ALA A 190 0.24 -3.54 -8.50
CA ALA A 190 0.51 -4.96 -8.50
C ALA A 190 -0.52 -5.71 -9.37
N GLY A 191 -0.07 -6.61 -10.24
CA GLY A 191 -0.94 -7.55 -10.96
C GLY A 191 -1.74 -8.44 -9.99
N PRO A 192 -2.67 -9.25 -10.50
CA PRO A 192 -3.51 -10.07 -9.64
C PRO A 192 -2.67 -11.10 -8.86
N ILE A 193 -2.83 -11.09 -7.53
CA ILE A 193 -2.13 -11.97 -6.59
C ILE A 193 -3.09 -12.42 -5.48
N LYS A 194 -2.95 -13.66 -5.02
CA LYS A 194 -3.82 -14.24 -3.98
C LYS A 194 -3.54 -13.64 -2.60
N THR A 195 -4.19 -12.52 -2.29
CA THR A 195 -4.19 -11.89 -0.97
C THR A 195 -5.53 -12.12 -0.25
N LEU A 196 -5.63 -11.68 1.01
CA LEU A 196 -6.91 -11.69 1.73
C LEU A 196 -7.95 -10.78 1.03
N SER A 197 -7.54 -9.60 0.61
CA SER A 197 -8.41 -8.64 -0.12
C SER A 197 -8.92 -9.20 -1.45
N ALA A 198 -8.10 -9.98 -2.15
CA ALA A 198 -8.48 -10.63 -3.40
C ALA A 198 -9.62 -11.66 -3.25
N LYS A 199 -9.86 -12.18 -2.04
CA LYS A 199 -10.99 -13.09 -1.77
C LYS A 199 -12.36 -12.42 -1.92
N GLY A 200 -12.44 -11.10 -1.86
CA GLY A 200 -13.67 -10.33 -2.10
C GLY A 200 -14.03 -10.18 -3.58
N VAL A 201 -13.11 -10.49 -4.49
CA VAL A 201 -13.33 -10.37 -5.95
C VAL A 201 -13.82 -11.71 -6.49
N SER A 202 -15.01 -11.72 -7.09
CA SER A 202 -15.57 -12.92 -7.75
C SER A 202 -14.68 -13.33 -8.92
N ASP A 203 -14.66 -14.63 -9.23
CA ASP A 203 -13.93 -15.22 -10.36
C ASP A 203 -12.41 -14.93 -10.39
N PHE A 204 -11.81 -14.68 -9.22
CA PHE A 204 -10.39 -14.32 -9.10
C PHE A 204 -9.45 -15.35 -9.76
N ASN A 205 -9.79 -16.65 -9.76
CA ASN A 205 -8.97 -17.67 -10.43
C ASN A 205 -8.97 -17.49 -11.96
N SER A 206 -10.11 -17.13 -12.55
CA SER A 206 -10.21 -16.82 -13.99
C SER A 206 -9.38 -15.58 -14.32
N MET A 207 -9.40 -14.57 -13.47
CA MET A 207 -8.56 -13.38 -13.61
C MET A 207 -7.06 -13.74 -13.59
N LEU A 208 -6.62 -14.61 -12.67
CA LEU A 208 -5.22 -15.08 -12.62
C LEU A 208 -4.81 -15.84 -13.88
N LEU A 209 -5.70 -16.70 -14.40
CA LEU A 209 -5.45 -17.45 -15.63
C LEU A 209 -5.32 -16.49 -16.82
N HIS A 210 -6.29 -15.60 -16.97
CA HIS A 210 -6.30 -14.60 -18.04
C HIS A 210 -5.03 -13.70 -18.00
N SER A 211 -4.68 -13.21 -16.81
CA SER A 211 -3.47 -12.39 -16.65
C SER A 211 -2.21 -13.15 -17.06
N ARG A 212 -2.08 -14.42 -16.65
CA ARG A 212 -0.94 -15.26 -17.02
C ARG A 212 -0.85 -15.49 -18.53
N GLU A 213 -1.99 -15.74 -19.20
CA GLU A 213 -2.02 -16.03 -20.63
C GLU A 213 -1.74 -14.80 -21.49
N LYS A 214 -2.16 -13.62 -21.02
CA LYS A 214 -2.02 -12.36 -21.78
C LYS A 214 -0.76 -11.58 -21.44
N ALA A 215 -0.20 -11.74 -20.23
CA ALA A 215 0.99 -11.01 -19.83
C ALA A 215 2.22 -11.40 -20.71
N PRO A 216 3.01 -10.46 -21.20
CA PRO A 216 4.19 -10.71 -22.00
C PRO A 216 5.17 -11.71 -21.37
N LEU A 217 5.35 -11.71 -20.04
CA LEU A 217 6.20 -12.67 -19.35
C LEU A 217 5.54 -14.05 -19.13
N GLN A 218 4.30 -14.25 -19.58
CA GLN A 218 3.53 -15.51 -19.52
C GLN A 218 3.47 -16.17 -18.13
N ARG A 219 3.50 -15.37 -17.10
CA ARG A 219 3.36 -15.79 -15.70
C ARG A 219 2.58 -14.76 -14.90
N ASN A 220 2.03 -15.19 -13.79
CA ASN A 220 1.57 -14.25 -12.76
C ASN A 220 2.77 -13.69 -12.00
N ILE A 221 2.57 -12.52 -11.39
CA ILE A 221 3.52 -11.99 -10.43
C ILE A 221 3.59 -12.86 -9.17
N THR A 222 4.71 -12.79 -8.50
CA THR A 222 4.93 -13.36 -7.18
C THR A 222 4.89 -12.27 -6.11
N PRO A 223 4.66 -12.60 -4.81
CA PRO A 223 4.83 -11.65 -3.73
C PRO A 223 6.21 -10.97 -3.74
N ASP A 224 7.26 -11.72 -4.06
CA ASP A 224 8.63 -11.21 -4.15
C ASP A 224 8.83 -10.17 -5.25
N ASP A 225 8.13 -10.28 -6.39
CA ASP A 225 8.17 -9.24 -7.44
C ASP A 225 7.69 -7.90 -6.87
N VAL A 226 6.64 -7.92 -6.03
CA VAL A 226 6.11 -6.73 -5.34
C VAL A 226 7.05 -6.24 -4.25
N GLY A 227 7.62 -7.16 -3.45
CA GLY A 227 8.57 -6.82 -2.39
C GLY A 227 9.81 -6.10 -2.92
N ARG A 228 10.39 -6.61 -4.01
CA ARG A 228 11.55 -5.97 -4.68
C ARG A 228 11.22 -4.62 -5.27
N ALA A 229 10.06 -4.48 -5.92
CA ALA A 229 9.62 -3.20 -6.46
C ALA A 229 9.32 -2.18 -5.36
N GLY A 230 8.70 -2.61 -4.24
CA GLY A 230 8.49 -1.78 -3.07
C GLY A 230 9.81 -1.29 -2.46
N LEU A 231 10.78 -2.18 -2.27
CA LEU A 231 12.12 -1.84 -1.81
C LEU A 231 12.81 -0.86 -2.77
N PHE A 232 12.73 -1.09 -4.08
CA PHE A 232 13.28 -0.16 -5.09
C PHE A 232 12.69 1.24 -4.94
N LEU A 233 11.36 1.38 -4.90
CA LEU A 233 10.69 2.68 -4.76
C LEU A 233 10.98 3.38 -3.44
N LEU A 234 11.24 2.63 -2.37
CA LEU A 234 11.55 3.14 -1.05
C LEU A 234 13.04 3.44 -0.84
N SER A 235 13.93 2.88 -1.65
CA SER A 235 15.37 3.10 -1.55
C SER A 235 15.86 4.27 -2.42
N ASP A 236 17.12 4.65 -2.26
CA ASP A 236 17.78 5.70 -3.05
C ASP A 236 18.00 5.30 -4.51
N LEU A 237 17.81 4.02 -4.88
CA LEU A 237 17.83 3.56 -6.27
C LEU A 237 16.76 4.25 -7.13
N SER A 238 15.70 4.77 -6.52
CA SER A 238 14.63 5.52 -7.17
C SER A 238 14.63 7.01 -6.82
N SER A 239 15.79 7.59 -6.48
CA SER A 239 15.91 8.99 -6.02
C SER A 239 15.36 10.03 -6.99
N GLY A 240 15.34 9.75 -8.29
CA GLY A 240 14.75 10.61 -9.32
C GLY A 240 13.28 10.29 -9.67
N ILE A 241 12.58 9.42 -8.90
CA ILE A 241 11.23 8.95 -9.22
C ILE A 241 10.25 9.41 -8.14
N THR A 242 9.28 10.24 -8.51
CA THR A 242 8.17 10.67 -7.66
C THR A 242 6.92 10.97 -8.49
N GLY A 243 5.74 10.71 -7.96
CA GLY A 243 4.45 10.89 -8.63
C GLY A 243 4.08 9.78 -9.61
N GLU A 244 4.87 8.71 -9.69
CA GLU A 244 4.71 7.62 -10.63
C GLU A 244 3.85 6.46 -10.08
N THR A 245 3.18 5.77 -11.02
CA THR A 245 2.55 4.47 -10.79
C THR A 245 3.39 3.40 -11.48
N LEU A 246 4.18 2.65 -10.69
CA LEU A 246 5.01 1.56 -11.20
C LEU A 246 4.18 0.28 -11.34
N HIS A 247 4.03 -0.22 -12.56
CA HIS A 247 3.36 -1.49 -12.80
C HIS A 247 4.28 -2.69 -12.53
N VAL A 248 3.80 -3.59 -11.70
CA VAL A 248 4.43 -4.89 -11.40
C VAL A 248 3.40 -5.96 -11.73
N ASP A 249 3.24 -6.29 -13.01
CA ASP A 249 2.17 -7.12 -13.54
C ASP A 249 2.60 -8.05 -14.70
N CYS A 250 3.91 -8.26 -14.83
CA CYS A 250 4.49 -9.05 -15.92
C CYS A 250 4.23 -8.46 -17.32
N GLY A 251 3.95 -7.15 -17.41
CA GLY A 251 3.67 -6.43 -18.64
C GLY A 251 2.20 -6.49 -19.08
N TYR A 252 1.30 -6.98 -18.23
CA TYR A 252 -0.12 -7.11 -18.57
C TYR A 252 -0.75 -5.76 -18.98
N ASN A 253 -0.38 -4.68 -18.30
CA ASN A 253 -0.94 -3.34 -18.53
C ASN A 253 -0.69 -2.77 -19.94
N ILE A 254 0.34 -3.25 -20.66
CA ILE A 254 0.66 -2.75 -22.01
C ILE A 254 -0.12 -3.47 -23.12
N VAL A 255 -0.82 -4.55 -22.78
CA VAL A 255 -1.53 -5.39 -23.77
C VAL A 255 -2.93 -4.83 -24.02
N GLY A 256 -3.24 -4.57 -25.28
CA GLY A 256 -4.54 -4.00 -25.67
C GLY A 256 -5.67 -5.01 -25.81
N MET A 257 -5.36 -6.27 -26.17
CA MET A 257 -6.33 -7.38 -26.34
C MET A 257 -5.68 -8.71 -25.99
#